data_50573e1805d7edc45eb547739274a563
#
_entry.id   50573e1805d7edc45eb547739274a563
#
_cell.length_a   1.000
_cell.length_b   1.000
_cell.length_c   1.000
_cell.angle_alpha   90.00
_cell.angle_beta   90.00
_cell.angle_gamma   90.00
#
_symmetry.space_group_name_H-M   'P 1'
#
loop_
_entity.id
_entity.type
_entity.pdbx_description
1 polymer ?
#
loop_
_entity_poly.entity_id
_entity_poly.type
_entity_poly.pdbx_seq_one_letter_code
_entity_poly.pdbx_strand_id
1 'polypeptide(L)'
;LRTLFPEEKFHFIMGVMADKDYEEMIEELLPLALDFKTVTVESERALAAKELSEKIRKKGICEAGLLKSFDELMPDRLDAAHKTIAFGSLYFVGEIKKYFRDVTKITKNLQIY
;
A
#
# COMPACT_ATOMS: atom_id res chain seq x y z
N LEU A 1 12.52 -2.15 -9.08
CA LEU A 1 12.56 -2.95 -7.88
C LEU A 1 12.99 -4.39 -8.13
N ARG A 2 12.33 -5.05 -9.08
CA ARG A 2 12.62 -6.46 -9.36
C ARG A 2 14.02 -6.72 -9.89
N THR A 3 14.51 -5.83 -10.71
CA THR A 3 15.81 -6.01 -11.34
C THR A 3 16.96 -5.81 -10.38
N LEU A 4 16.77 -4.99 -9.36
CA LEU A 4 17.82 -4.66 -8.40
C LEU A 4 17.84 -5.61 -7.22
N PHE A 5 16.67 -6.08 -6.78
CA PHE A 5 16.57 -6.90 -5.57
C PHE A 5 15.53 -7.99 -5.78
N PRO A 6 15.84 -9.00 -6.62
CA PRO A 6 14.85 -10.00 -7.02
C PRO A 6 14.34 -10.88 -5.88
N GLU A 7 15.05 -10.99 -4.78
CA GLU A 7 14.63 -11.78 -3.64
C GLU A 7 13.98 -10.96 -2.53
N GLU A 8 14.01 -9.63 -2.65
CA GLU A 8 13.43 -8.75 -1.65
C GLU A 8 11.91 -8.71 -1.78
N LYS A 9 11.23 -8.80 -0.65
CA LYS A 9 9.78 -8.71 -0.58
C LYS A 9 9.36 -7.49 0.21
N PHE A 10 8.16 -7.02 -0.07
CA PHE A 10 7.65 -5.77 0.50
C PHE A 10 6.24 -5.92 1.04
N HIS A 11 5.92 -5.09 2.03
CA HIS A 11 4.54 -4.84 2.41
C HIS A 11 4.02 -3.71 1.55
N PHE A 12 2.89 -3.90 0.91
CA PHE A 12 2.29 -2.86 0.07
C PHE A 12 1.04 -2.28 0.71
N ILE A 13 0.91 -0.96 0.65
CA ILE A 13 -0.28 -0.23 1.08
C ILE A 13 -0.83 0.46 -0.15
N MET A 14 -2.07 0.17 -0.51
CA MET A 14 -2.65 0.63 -1.76
C MET A 14 -4.01 1.29 -1.57
N GLY A 15 -4.19 2.45 -2.18
CA GLY A 15 -5.48 3.13 -2.25
C GLY A 15 -5.66 3.71 -3.64
N VAL A 16 -6.71 3.33 -4.35
CA VAL A 16 -6.89 3.70 -5.76
C VAL A 16 -8.30 4.18 -6.04
N MET A 17 -8.44 4.86 -7.17
CA MET A 17 -9.73 5.22 -7.74
C MET A 17 -10.28 4.03 -8.51
N ALA A 18 -11.60 3.89 -8.52
CA ALA A 18 -12.24 2.76 -9.18
C ALA A 18 -12.06 2.76 -10.70
N ASP A 19 -11.81 3.91 -11.29
CA ASP A 19 -11.65 4.05 -12.74
C ASP A 19 -10.20 3.94 -13.21
N LYS A 20 -9.28 3.57 -12.31
CA LYS A 20 -7.87 3.40 -12.66
C LYS A 20 -7.55 1.96 -13.01
N ASP A 21 -6.46 1.77 -13.72
CA ASP A 21 -6.00 0.46 -14.17
C ASP A 21 -5.19 -0.22 -13.07
N TYR A 22 -5.86 -0.45 -11.94
CA TYR A 22 -5.19 -0.95 -10.74
C TYR A 22 -4.87 -2.45 -10.80
N GLU A 23 -5.60 -3.22 -11.61
CA GLU A 23 -5.36 -4.66 -11.69
C GLU A 23 -4.01 -4.99 -12.29
N GLU A 24 -3.59 -4.24 -13.29
CA GLU A 24 -2.29 -4.41 -13.89
C GLU A 24 -1.17 -4.09 -12.91
N MET A 25 -1.36 -3.04 -12.11
CA MET A 25 -0.41 -2.70 -11.06
C MET A 25 -0.26 -3.82 -10.04
N ILE A 26 -1.39 -4.39 -9.63
CA ILE A 26 -1.39 -5.50 -8.69
C ILE A 26 -0.62 -6.69 -9.24
N GLU A 27 -0.88 -7.06 -10.49
CA GLU A 27 -0.22 -8.20 -11.10
C GLU A 27 1.30 -8.03 -11.18
N GLU A 28 1.76 -6.83 -11.43
CA GLU A 28 3.19 -6.57 -11.47
C GLU A 28 3.84 -6.65 -10.09
N LEU A 29 3.11 -6.29 -9.05
CA LEU A 29 3.66 -6.23 -7.70
C LEU A 29 3.49 -7.52 -6.89
N LEU A 30 2.57 -8.38 -7.26
CA LEU A 30 2.32 -9.61 -6.51
C LEU A 30 3.57 -10.47 -6.30
N PRO A 31 4.45 -10.66 -7.29
CA PRO A 31 5.66 -11.45 -7.07
C PRO A 31 6.60 -10.86 -6.01
N LEU A 32 6.46 -9.58 -5.71
CA LEU A 32 7.29 -8.88 -4.74
C LEU A 32 6.60 -8.70 -3.40
N ALA A 33 5.37 -9.15 -3.26
CA ALA A 33 4.56 -8.83 -2.09
C ALA A 33 4.66 -9.87 -0.99
N LEU A 34 4.88 -9.38 0.24
CA LEU A 34 4.61 -10.17 1.44
C LEU A 34 3.12 -10.15 1.72
N ASP A 35 2.54 -8.97 1.63
CA ASP A 35 1.11 -8.77 1.78
C ASP A 35 0.70 -7.43 1.18
N PHE A 36 -0.61 -7.22 1.09
CA PHE A 36 -1.20 -5.93 0.73
C PHE A 36 -2.14 -5.51 1.85
N LYS A 37 -2.16 -4.21 2.13
CA LYS A 37 -3.23 -3.60 2.93
C LYS A 37 -3.83 -2.51 2.07
N THR A 38 -5.14 -2.37 2.13
CA THR A 38 -5.86 -1.47 1.25
C THR A 38 -6.57 -0.38 2.03
N VAL A 39 -6.74 0.77 1.37
CA VAL A 39 -7.36 1.96 1.93
C VAL A 39 -8.40 2.48 0.96
N THR A 40 -9.52 2.97 1.48
CA THR A 40 -10.49 3.72 0.68
C THR A 40 -10.08 5.18 0.73
N VAL A 41 -9.72 5.75 -0.42
CA VAL A 41 -9.29 7.16 -0.47
C VAL A 41 -10.50 8.09 -0.33
N GLU A 42 -10.26 9.33 0.07
CA GLU A 42 -11.32 10.31 0.21
C GLU A 42 -11.72 10.89 -1.15
N SER A 43 -12.52 10.15 -1.89
CA SER A 43 -13.03 10.59 -3.18
C SER A 43 -14.29 9.80 -3.49
N GLU A 44 -15.23 10.43 -4.20
CA GLU A 44 -16.44 9.78 -4.63
C GLU A 44 -16.18 8.63 -5.61
N ARG A 45 -15.03 8.66 -6.28
CA ARG A 45 -14.66 7.63 -7.24
C ARG A 45 -13.69 6.60 -6.66
N ALA A 46 -13.52 6.59 -5.35
CA ALA A 46 -12.62 5.66 -4.71
C ALA A 46 -13.11 4.23 -4.84
N LEU A 47 -12.18 3.31 -5.06
CA LEU A 47 -12.48 1.89 -4.95
C LEU A 47 -12.48 1.53 -3.48
N ALA A 48 -13.52 0.84 -3.02
CA ALA A 48 -13.62 0.45 -1.62
C ALA A 48 -12.47 -0.48 -1.25
N ALA A 49 -11.85 -0.22 -0.10
CA ALA A 49 -10.71 -1.01 0.37
C ALA A 49 -11.05 -2.50 0.48
N LYS A 50 -12.26 -2.80 0.94
CA LYS A 50 -12.69 -4.19 1.07
C LYS A 50 -12.75 -4.89 -0.28
N GLU A 51 -13.29 -4.22 -1.30
CA GLU A 51 -13.36 -4.77 -2.64
C GLU A 51 -11.97 -4.98 -3.23
N LEU A 52 -11.10 -4.02 -3.04
CA LEU A 52 -9.73 -4.12 -3.53
C LEU A 52 -8.98 -5.28 -2.87
N SER A 53 -9.11 -5.42 -1.56
CA SER A 53 -8.42 -6.50 -0.85
C SER A 53 -8.96 -7.87 -1.26
N GLU A 54 -10.26 -7.98 -1.54
CA GLU A 54 -10.83 -9.23 -2.01
C GLU A 54 -10.31 -9.61 -3.39
N LYS A 55 -10.15 -8.64 -4.28
CA LYS A 55 -9.59 -8.89 -5.61
C LYS A 55 -8.15 -9.38 -5.53
N ILE A 56 -7.37 -8.81 -4.63
CA ILE A 56 -5.99 -9.26 -4.42
C ILE A 56 -5.97 -10.66 -3.83
N ARG A 57 -6.80 -10.90 -2.85
CA ARG A 57 -6.87 -12.20 -2.17
C ARG A 57 -7.25 -13.32 -3.10
N LYS A 58 -8.14 -13.05 -4.05
CA LYS A 58 -8.59 -14.05 -5.03
C LYS A 58 -7.47 -14.54 -5.93
N LYS A 59 -6.40 -13.78 -6.08
CA LYS A 59 -5.26 -14.20 -6.90
C LYS A 59 -4.43 -15.28 -6.20
N GLY A 60 -4.59 -15.44 -4.88
CA GLY A 60 -4.03 -16.56 -4.13
C GLY A 60 -2.52 -16.55 -3.95
N ILE A 61 -1.86 -15.41 -4.15
CA ILE A 61 -0.41 -15.33 -4.08
C ILE A 61 0.06 -14.81 -2.71
N CYS A 62 -0.67 -13.85 -2.14
CA CYS A 62 -0.33 -13.31 -0.84
C CYS A 62 -1.59 -12.92 -0.08
N GLU A 63 -1.43 -12.58 1.20
CA GLU A 63 -2.54 -12.11 2.00
C GLU A 63 -2.87 -10.66 1.68
N ALA A 64 -4.14 -10.30 1.83
CA ALA A 64 -4.60 -8.94 1.65
C ALA A 64 -5.62 -8.62 2.73
N GLY A 65 -5.53 -7.42 3.29
CA GLY A 65 -6.43 -6.96 4.33
C GLY A 65 -6.63 -5.46 4.26
N LEU A 66 -7.28 -4.90 5.26
CA LEU A 66 -7.55 -3.48 5.33
C LEU A 66 -6.54 -2.79 6.25
N LEU A 67 -6.09 -1.61 5.84
CA LEU A 67 -5.36 -0.74 6.74
C LEU A 67 -6.38 -0.05 7.63
N LYS A 68 -6.33 -0.29 8.91
CA LYS A 68 -7.33 0.25 9.85
C LYS A 68 -7.10 1.72 10.16
N SER A 69 -5.86 2.14 10.18
CA SER A 69 -5.49 3.51 10.52
C SER A 69 -4.08 3.79 10.03
N PHE A 70 -3.79 5.04 9.71
CA PHE A 70 -2.44 5.43 9.34
C PHE A 70 -1.46 5.29 10.51
N ASP A 71 -1.95 5.13 11.74
CA ASP A 71 -1.11 4.80 12.89
C ASP A 71 -0.28 3.54 12.66
N GLU A 72 -0.80 2.62 11.86
CA GLU A 72 -0.06 1.39 11.55
C GLU A 72 1.21 1.64 10.76
N LEU A 73 1.34 2.84 10.19
CA LEU A 73 2.52 3.23 9.42
C LEU A 73 3.57 3.98 10.26
N MET A 74 3.31 4.16 11.55
CA MET A 74 4.28 4.78 12.44
C MET A 74 5.54 3.92 12.55
N PRO A 75 6.71 4.53 12.71
CA PRO A 75 7.98 3.80 12.66
C PRO A 75 8.08 2.60 13.59
N ASP A 76 7.49 2.68 14.78
CA ASP A 76 7.56 1.60 15.75
C ASP A 76 6.60 0.45 15.46
N ARG A 77 5.73 0.62 14.46
CA ARG A 77 4.74 -0.40 14.08
C ARG A 77 5.05 -1.06 12.75
N LEU A 78 6.03 -0.57 12.04
CA LEU A 78 6.45 -1.15 10.77
C LEU A 78 7.40 -2.32 10.99
N ASP A 79 7.35 -3.26 10.05
CA ASP A 79 8.29 -4.37 10.01
C ASP A 79 9.69 -3.81 9.76
N ALA A 80 10.63 -4.10 10.67
CA ALA A 80 12.01 -3.63 10.52
C ALA A 80 12.80 -4.45 9.49
N ALA A 81 12.33 -5.64 9.17
CA ALA A 81 13.03 -6.54 8.25
C ALA A 81 12.68 -6.30 6.78
N HIS A 82 11.50 -5.73 6.50
CA HIS A 82 11.04 -5.52 5.13
C HIS A 82 10.46 -4.14 4.98
N LYS A 83 10.69 -3.54 3.82
CA LYS A 83 10.16 -2.21 3.55
C LYS A 83 8.67 -2.24 3.31
N THR A 84 8.00 -1.15 3.66
CA THR A 84 6.59 -0.92 3.39
C THR A 84 6.49 0.16 2.34
N ILE A 85 5.77 -0.11 1.27
CA ILE A 85 5.63 0.81 0.15
C ILE A 85 4.16 1.19 0.01
N ALA A 86 3.88 2.48 0.15
CA ALA A 86 2.53 3.03 0.00
C ALA A 86 2.43 3.70 -1.36
N PHE A 87 1.40 3.37 -2.11
CA PHE A 87 1.22 3.90 -3.46
C PHE A 87 -0.25 3.90 -3.85
N GLY A 88 -0.54 4.53 -4.97
CA GLY A 88 -1.89 4.57 -5.51
C GLY A 88 -2.24 5.93 -6.04
N SER A 89 -3.45 6.40 -5.77
CA SER A 89 -3.91 7.68 -6.29
C SER A 89 -3.23 8.84 -5.56
N LEU A 90 -3.23 10.01 -6.22
CA LEU A 90 -2.72 11.23 -5.60
C LEU A 90 -3.50 11.59 -4.33
N TYR A 91 -4.77 11.24 -4.27
CA TYR A 91 -5.58 11.48 -3.07
C TYR A 91 -5.04 10.68 -1.89
N PHE A 92 -4.70 9.41 -2.11
CA PHE A 92 -4.14 8.56 -1.07
C PHE A 92 -2.78 9.07 -0.61
N VAL A 93 -1.90 9.39 -1.56
CA VAL A 93 -0.57 9.91 -1.24
C VAL A 93 -0.70 11.23 -0.47
N GLY A 94 -1.63 12.09 -0.88
CA GLY A 94 -1.90 13.34 -0.19
C GLY A 94 -2.38 13.15 1.24
N GLU A 95 -3.24 12.17 1.47
CA GLU A 95 -3.72 11.86 2.81
C GLU A 95 -2.60 11.39 3.73
N ILE A 96 -1.71 10.53 3.22
CA ILE A 96 -0.57 10.05 4.01
C ILE A 96 0.36 11.21 4.34
N LYS A 97 0.69 12.03 3.37
CA LYS A 97 1.58 13.17 3.60
C LYS A 97 0.98 14.16 4.60
N LYS A 98 -0.32 14.38 4.53
CA LYS A 98 -1.00 15.25 5.47
C LYS A 98 -0.96 14.67 6.89
N TYR A 99 -1.19 13.38 7.02
CA TYR A 99 -1.14 12.69 8.32
C TYR A 99 0.25 12.85 8.96
N PHE A 100 1.31 12.69 8.17
CA PHE A 100 2.67 12.75 8.69
C PHE A 100 3.26 14.14 8.71
N ARG A 101 2.50 15.18 8.35
CA ARG A 101 3.02 16.54 8.30
C ARG A 101 3.59 17.01 9.63
N ASP A 102 2.95 16.62 10.73
CA ASP A 102 3.36 17.01 12.06
C ASP A 102 4.30 15.99 12.71
N VAL A 103 4.60 14.92 12.01
CA VAL A 103 5.53 13.89 12.45
C VAL A 103 6.86 14.17 11.75
N THR A 104 7.90 14.38 12.50
CA THR A 104 9.16 14.86 11.95
C THR A 104 9.90 13.87 11.07
N LYS A 105 9.52 12.59 11.11
CA LYS A 105 10.24 11.59 10.32
C LYS A 105 9.33 10.50 9.79
N ILE A 106 9.35 10.32 8.47
CA ILE A 106 8.92 9.08 7.85
C ILE A 106 10.15 8.18 7.91
N THR A 107 10.01 7.01 8.48
CA THR A 107 11.12 6.06 8.57
C THR A 107 11.58 5.65 7.18
N LYS A 108 12.84 5.27 7.07
CA LYS A 108 13.36 4.72 5.81
C LYS A 108 12.73 3.38 5.43
N ASN A 109 11.97 2.77 6.34
CA ASN A 109 11.24 1.54 6.06
C ASN A 109 9.89 1.78 5.39
N LEU A 110 9.43 3.03 5.33
CA LEU A 110 8.20 3.42 4.63
C LEU A 110 8.55 4.31 3.46
N GLN A 111 8.14 3.91 2.27
CA GLN A 111 8.30 4.71 1.06
C GLN A 111 6.93 5.00 0.46
N ILE A 112 6.74 6.22 -0.01
CA ILE A 112 5.47 6.69 -0.56
C ILE A 112 5.68 7.09 -2.01
N TYR A 113 4.89 6.50 -2.88
CA TYR A 113 4.97 6.77 -4.31
C TYR A 113 3.67 7.28 -4.89
#